data_33138539a274f53e2b69f70bf86d6554
#
_entry.id   33138539a274f53e2b69f70bf86d6554
#
_cell.length_a   1.000
_cell.length_b   1.000
_cell.length_c   1.000
_cell.angle_alpha   90.00
_cell.angle_beta   90.00
_cell.angle_gamma   90.00
#
_symmetry.space_group_name_H-M   'P 1'
#
loop_
_entity.id
_entity.type
_entity.pdbx_description
1 polymer ?
#
loop_
_entity_poly.entity_id
_entity_poly.type
_entity_poly.pdbx_seq_one_letter_code
_entity_poly.pdbx_strand_id
1 'polypeptide(L)'
;TCAGSASITGPVLLYLQQAGVGGLTAEQAGTQSIPQTEPALFVQDSWQATSNLNVQYGLRWEAEIEPDPITPPSQVFFAKFIGTTSKGQEFPSNGKIPSDYGMWQPRLGMAWNPSGDGRDVLRADAGIFYGRVPGLTLASSRSTNGSLGQSIFRDSALTPILGPVPAYPNIIPQSQIGSPFDPDVYVFDKHFKNPRTTSGALSWEKEVVKDYAFLVKYNYAKGTNITRFVNRNDPLLGSPWSTGLGADGSNGVGQLVTVESSARSLYQGVTLGITKRPSNNLQFQIYYTYSKDRSDDDNERDPFTLRYAKVTDLAAEYGYSDRDQRHRINSWMLWNAPHGVDLNLRYSYRSAQPQSLSCVVSVAFCGVDASGNSRFMAVAQTPQDRINPDGSVTQRNLGRKDNQYSSLDLRLSRGFREGSMTVEPALDVFNLFNSKNLHRPEVTNLIFNFDGTVQSGVGEPRQMQLGVRLIW
;
A
#
# COMPACT_ATOMS: atom_id res chain seq x y z
N THR A 1 -2.49 -9.33 -24.06
CA THR A 1 -2.79 -10.58 -24.81
C THR A 1 -3.49 -11.53 -23.88
N CYS A 2 -4.69 -11.99 -24.25
CA CYS A 2 -5.50 -12.86 -23.40
C CYS A 2 -5.00 -14.29 -23.42
N ALA A 3 -4.92 -14.91 -22.26
CA ALA A 3 -4.71 -16.35 -22.15
C ALA A 3 -5.92 -17.09 -22.75
N GLY A 4 -5.67 -18.09 -23.59
CA GLY A 4 -6.70 -19.00 -24.10
C GLY A 4 -6.75 -19.21 -25.61
N SER A 5 -5.93 -18.54 -26.40
CA SER A 5 -5.80 -18.79 -27.84
C SER A 5 -4.47 -19.46 -28.17
N ALA A 6 -4.49 -20.49 -28.98
CA ALA A 6 -3.28 -21.21 -29.45
C ALA A 6 -2.36 -20.35 -30.32
N SER A 7 -2.79 -19.15 -30.73
CA SER A 7 -1.98 -18.16 -31.45
C SER A 7 -2.20 -16.77 -30.87
N ILE A 8 -1.15 -16.21 -30.28
CA ILE A 8 -1.15 -14.81 -29.85
C ILE A 8 -0.77 -13.98 -31.08
N THR A 9 -1.73 -13.25 -31.64
CA THR A 9 -1.54 -12.42 -32.84
C THR A 9 -1.21 -10.96 -32.52
N GLY A 10 -1.20 -10.56 -31.26
CA GLY A 10 -0.89 -9.20 -30.82
C GLY A 10 0.58 -9.05 -30.36
N PRO A 11 1.08 -7.81 -30.26
CA PRO A 11 2.42 -7.57 -29.73
C PRO A 11 2.52 -8.03 -28.28
N VAL A 12 3.60 -8.70 -27.91
CA VAL A 12 3.95 -8.94 -26.51
C VAL A 12 4.41 -7.62 -25.92
N LEU A 13 3.65 -7.08 -24.96
CA LEU A 13 3.99 -5.82 -24.29
C LEU A 13 5.12 -6.00 -23.28
N LEU A 14 5.12 -7.12 -22.59
CA LEU A 14 6.12 -7.48 -21.58
C LEU A 14 6.26 -9.00 -21.52
N TYR A 15 7.49 -9.47 -21.56
CA TYR A 15 7.86 -10.85 -21.25
C TYR A 15 8.67 -10.85 -19.96
N LEU A 16 8.22 -11.61 -18.98
CA LEU A 16 8.89 -11.82 -17.70
C LEU A 16 9.12 -13.31 -17.49
N GLN A 17 10.36 -13.69 -17.27
CA GLN A 17 10.75 -15.07 -16.93
C GLN A 17 11.69 -15.05 -15.73
N GLN A 18 11.42 -15.94 -14.77
CA GLN A 18 12.38 -16.28 -13.72
C GLN A 18 13.26 -17.42 -14.21
N ALA A 19 14.55 -17.35 -13.91
CA ALA A 19 15.52 -18.33 -14.34
C ALA A 19 16.52 -18.64 -13.22
N GLY A 20 16.99 -19.90 -13.15
CA GLY A 20 18.10 -20.30 -12.30
C GLY A 20 19.45 -19.92 -12.92
N VAL A 21 20.46 -19.73 -12.09
CA VAL A 21 21.85 -19.46 -12.48
C VAL A 21 22.71 -20.67 -12.13
N GLY A 22 23.80 -20.90 -12.87
CA GLY A 22 24.75 -21.97 -12.58
C GLY A 22 24.18 -23.39 -12.76
N GLY A 23 23.24 -23.59 -13.69
CA GLY A 23 22.60 -24.86 -13.96
C GLY A 23 21.38 -25.19 -13.08
N LEU A 24 21.00 -24.29 -12.18
CA LEU A 24 19.77 -24.43 -11.38
C LEU A 24 18.54 -24.20 -12.25
N THR A 25 17.45 -24.91 -11.97
CA THR A 25 16.14 -24.57 -12.51
C THR A 25 15.56 -23.33 -11.81
N ALA A 26 14.56 -22.67 -12.40
CA ALA A 26 13.86 -21.54 -11.75
C ALA A 26 13.23 -21.97 -10.41
N GLU A 27 12.71 -23.18 -10.31
CA GLU A 27 12.14 -23.74 -9.09
C GLU A 27 13.22 -23.93 -8.00
N GLN A 28 14.37 -24.53 -8.36
CA GLN A 28 15.49 -24.73 -7.42
C GLN A 28 16.04 -23.39 -6.91
N ALA A 29 16.16 -22.41 -7.78
CA ALA A 29 16.62 -21.08 -7.42
C ALA A 29 15.61 -20.29 -6.57
N GLY A 30 14.30 -20.51 -6.80
CA GLY A 30 13.20 -19.81 -6.11
C GLY A 30 12.75 -20.47 -4.81
N THR A 31 13.00 -21.78 -4.64
CA THR A 31 12.60 -22.50 -3.42
C THR A 31 13.59 -22.22 -2.30
N GLN A 32 13.11 -21.59 -1.22
CA GLN A 32 13.95 -21.26 -0.08
C GLN A 32 13.16 -21.25 1.23
N SER A 33 13.86 -21.50 2.33
CA SER A 33 13.37 -21.24 3.68
C SER A 33 13.86 -19.87 4.14
N ILE A 34 12.98 -19.08 4.76
CA ILE A 34 13.30 -17.74 5.26
C ILE A 34 13.00 -17.70 6.78
N PRO A 35 13.87 -18.30 7.61
CA PRO A 35 13.69 -18.26 9.06
C PRO A 35 14.03 -16.86 9.58
N GLN A 36 13.04 -16.16 10.14
CA GLN A 36 13.24 -14.90 10.87
C GLN A 36 13.09 -15.17 12.36
N THR A 37 13.92 -14.52 13.18
CA THR A 37 13.84 -14.59 14.64
C THR A 37 13.50 -13.23 15.20
N GLU A 38 12.44 -13.16 16.01
CA GLU A 38 11.87 -11.91 16.51
C GLU A 38 11.75 -11.93 18.04
N PRO A 39 12.86 -11.78 18.78
CA PRO A 39 12.80 -11.67 20.25
C PRO A 39 12.16 -10.34 20.65
N ALA A 40 11.35 -10.38 21.70
CA ALA A 40 10.70 -9.20 22.24
C ALA A 40 10.63 -9.26 23.78
N LEU A 41 10.84 -8.09 24.40
CA LEU A 41 10.66 -7.87 25.83
C LEU A 41 9.78 -6.65 26.03
N PHE A 42 8.91 -6.67 27.03
CA PHE A 42 8.12 -5.50 27.37
C PHE A 42 7.88 -5.38 28.86
N VAL A 43 7.67 -4.14 29.29
CA VAL A 43 7.17 -3.78 30.62
C VAL A 43 6.08 -2.72 30.44
N GLN A 44 4.97 -2.89 31.13
CA GLN A 44 3.86 -1.92 31.09
C GLN A 44 3.17 -1.87 32.43
N ASP A 45 2.54 -0.72 32.71
CA ASP A 45 1.75 -0.50 33.89
C ASP A 45 0.50 0.35 33.57
N SER A 46 -0.51 0.25 34.43
CA SER A 46 -1.72 1.04 34.37
C SER A 46 -1.96 1.64 35.75
N TRP A 47 -1.70 2.92 35.85
CA TRP A 47 -1.77 3.68 37.09
C TRP A 47 -3.08 4.47 37.18
N GLN A 48 -3.89 4.14 38.16
CA GLN A 48 -5.06 4.94 38.55
C GLN A 48 -4.58 6.12 39.40
N ALA A 49 -4.16 7.22 38.76
CA ALA A 49 -3.58 8.38 39.43
C ALA A 49 -4.57 9.09 40.36
N THR A 50 -5.85 9.15 39.97
CA THR A 50 -6.97 9.62 40.76
C THR A 50 -8.21 8.80 40.45
N SER A 51 -9.33 9.01 41.15
CA SER A 51 -10.60 8.29 40.86
C SER A 51 -11.11 8.50 39.43
N ASN A 52 -10.68 9.59 38.75
CA ASN A 52 -11.14 9.99 37.45
C ASN A 52 -10.00 10.11 36.40
N LEU A 53 -8.77 9.72 36.73
CA LEU A 53 -7.62 9.76 35.83
C LEU A 53 -6.89 8.42 35.85
N ASN A 54 -6.85 7.75 34.70
CA ASN A 54 -6.03 6.58 34.47
C ASN A 54 -4.90 6.91 33.49
N VAL A 55 -3.69 6.48 33.79
CA VAL A 55 -2.49 6.63 32.94
C VAL A 55 -1.92 5.26 32.67
N GLN A 56 -1.68 4.94 31.41
CA GLN A 56 -1.03 3.71 30.98
C GLN A 56 0.30 4.06 30.34
N TYR A 57 1.35 3.34 30.70
CA TYR A 57 2.67 3.55 30.12
C TYR A 57 3.41 2.23 29.99
N GLY A 58 4.29 2.17 29.03
CA GLY A 58 5.07 0.97 28.81
C GLY A 58 6.20 1.18 27.83
N LEU A 59 7.12 0.25 27.87
CA LEU A 59 8.24 0.17 26.95
C LEU A 59 8.33 -1.26 26.44
N ARG A 60 8.39 -1.40 25.11
CA ARG A 60 8.66 -2.66 24.44
C ARG A 60 9.96 -2.51 23.65
N TRP A 61 10.78 -3.51 23.69
CA TRP A 61 11.92 -3.70 22.82
C TRP A 61 11.70 -4.93 21.96
N GLU A 62 12.03 -4.82 20.69
CA GLU A 62 12.02 -5.91 19.73
C GLU A 62 13.31 -5.89 18.93
N ALA A 63 13.69 -7.04 18.40
CA ALA A 63 14.66 -7.14 17.34
C ALA A 63 14.09 -8.01 16.21
N GLU A 64 14.48 -7.71 14.96
CA GLU A 64 14.25 -8.57 13.83
C GLU A 64 15.59 -9.06 13.30
N ILE A 65 15.84 -10.37 13.50
CA ILE A 65 17.10 -11.02 13.13
C ILE A 65 16.86 -11.75 11.82
N GLU A 66 17.49 -11.24 10.78
CA GLU A 66 17.34 -11.74 9.43
C GLU A 66 18.24 -12.94 9.18
N PRO A 67 17.81 -13.87 8.28
CA PRO A 67 18.61 -15.03 7.96
C PRO A 67 19.89 -14.66 7.20
N ASP A 68 20.92 -15.44 7.39
CA ASP A 68 22.13 -15.33 6.58
C ASP A 68 21.82 -15.49 5.08
N PRO A 69 22.59 -14.83 4.19
CA PRO A 69 22.44 -14.99 2.76
C PRO A 69 22.66 -16.45 2.37
N ILE A 70 21.93 -16.94 1.37
CA ILE A 70 22.14 -18.30 0.81
C ILE A 70 23.54 -18.41 0.20
N THR A 71 23.92 -17.39 -0.62
CA THR A 71 25.26 -17.26 -1.16
C THR A 71 26.06 -16.30 -0.28
N PRO A 72 27.20 -16.69 0.27
CA PRO A 72 28.04 -15.82 1.07
C PRO A 72 28.44 -14.54 0.33
N PRO A 73 28.56 -13.39 0.98
CA PRO A 73 28.87 -12.11 0.32
C PRO A 73 30.14 -12.10 -0.52
N SER A 74 31.12 -12.95 -0.20
CA SER A 74 32.34 -13.11 -0.99
C SER A 74 32.17 -13.94 -2.27
N GLN A 75 31.06 -14.64 -2.41
CA GLN A 75 30.75 -15.53 -3.53
C GLN A 75 29.59 -15.06 -4.40
N VAL A 76 28.87 -13.99 -3.99
CA VAL A 76 27.83 -13.41 -4.84
C VAL A 76 28.48 -12.83 -6.09
N PHE A 77 27.77 -12.89 -7.21
CA PHE A 77 28.33 -12.46 -8.49
C PHE A 77 28.74 -10.98 -8.48
N PHE A 78 28.10 -10.14 -7.69
CA PHE A 78 28.42 -8.72 -7.50
C PHE A 78 29.44 -8.45 -6.38
N ALA A 79 30.09 -9.48 -5.81
CA ALA A 79 31.06 -9.34 -4.73
C ALA A 79 32.16 -8.33 -5.04
N LYS A 80 32.59 -8.28 -6.30
CA LYS A 80 33.62 -7.35 -6.80
C LYS A 80 33.26 -5.87 -6.65
N PHE A 81 31.96 -5.53 -6.53
CA PHE A 81 31.48 -4.17 -6.37
C PHE A 81 31.30 -3.76 -4.89
N ILE A 82 31.22 -4.73 -3.97
CA ILE A 82 31.03 -4.46 -2.53
C ILE A 82 32.19 -3.59 -2.03
N GLY A 83 31.85 -2.46 -1.40
CA GLY A 83 32.86 -1.52 -0.86
C GLY A 83 33.52 -0.62 -1.92
N THR A 84 33.10 -0.67 -3.17
CA THR A 84 33.64 0.19 -4.22
C THR A 84 32.73 1.39 -4.48
N THR A 85 33.31 2.42 -5.10
CA THR A 85 32.60 3.61 -5.57
C THR A 85 32.74 3.73 -7.09
N SER A 86 31.65 3.93 -7.79
CA SER A 86 31.61 4.15 -9.24
C SER A 86 30.73 5.35 -9.55
N LYS A 87 31.20 6.25 -10.42
CA LYS A 87 30.50 7.49 -10.84
C LYS A 87 29.93 8.29 -9.65
N GLY A 88 30.68 8.33 -8.55
CA GLY A 88 30.26 9.04 -7.33
C GLY A 88 29.23 8.33 -6.48
N GLN A 89 28.85 7.10 -6.84
CA GLN A 89 27.93 6.24 -6.08
C GLN A 89 28.71 5.14 -5.36
N GLU A 90 28.52 4.98 -4.05
CA GLU A 90 29.00 3.81 -3.31
C GLU A 90 28.06 2.64 -3.58
N PHE A 91 28.62 1.41 -3.72
CA PHE A 91 27.77 0.21 -3.86
C PHE A 91 26.89 0.03 -2.62
N PRO A 92 25.57 -0.02 -2.74
CA PRO A 92 24.67 0.15 -1.59
C PRO A 92 24.65 -1.03 -0.63
N SER A 93 25.01 -2.23 -1.09
CA SER A 93 24.87 -3.46 -0.33
C SER A 93 26.22 -4.05 0.11
N ASN A 94 26.20 -4.76 1.23
CA ASN A 94 27.31 -5.61 1.66
C ASN A 94 27.06 -7.11 1.42
N GLY A 95 26.02 -7.45 0.63
CA GLY A 95 25.61 -8.82 0.34
C GLY A 95 24.78 -9.50 1.43
N LYS A 96 24.43 -8.79 2.50
CA LYS A 96 23.59 -9.29 3.60
C LYS A 96 22.28 -8.54 3.69
N ILE A 97 21.31 -9.14 4.35
CA ILE A 97 20.08 -8.47 4.80
C ILE A 97 20.35 -7.98 6.23
N PRO A 98 20.28 -6.67 6.49
CA PRO A 98 20.57 -6.15 7.83
C PRO A 98 19.48 -6.54 8.85
N SER A 99 19.92 -7.02 10.01
CA SER A 99 19.05 -7.20 11.18
C SER A 99 18.86 -5.88 11.92
N ASP A 100 17.70 -5.64 12.50
CA ASP A 100 17.42 -4.45 13.31
C ASP A 100 17.23 -4.82 14.79
N TYR A 101 18.14 -4.37 15.64
CA TYR A 101 18.12 -4.60 17.10
C TYR A 101 17.64 -3.36 17.86
N GLY A 102 17.34 -2.27 17.17
CA GLY A 102 17.08 -0.95 17.76
C GLY A 102 15.61 -0.60 17.91
N MET A 103 14.68 -1.56 17.90
CA MET A 103 13.24 -1.31 17.84
C MET A 103 12.63 -1.06 19.22
N TRP A 104 12.94 0.10 19.81
CA TRP A 104 12.37 0.57 21.08
C TRP A 104 11.01 1.24 20.86
N GLN A 105 9.99 0.77 21.58
CA GLN A 105 8.58 1.15 21.39
C GLN A 105 7.97 1.69 22.72
N PRO A 106 8.29 2.92 23.11
CA PRO A 106 7.60 3.58 24.21
C PRO A 106 6.15 3.84 23.85
N ARG A 107 5.25 3.67 24.82
CA ARG A 107 3.80 3.91 24.68
C ARG A 107 3.30 4.63 25.91
N LEU A 108 2.44 5.61 25.70
CA LEU A 108 1.77 6.38 26.75
C LEU A 108 0.29 6.51 26.37
N GLY A 109 -0.58 6.29 27.33
CA GLY A 109 -2.02 6.48 27.19
C GLY A 109 -2.58 7.16 28.43
N MET A 110 -3.62 7.97 28.25
CA MET A 110 -4.33 8.65 29.31
C MET A 110 -5.83 8.62 29.04
N ALA A 111 -6.61 8.34 30.07
CA ALA A 111 -8.05 8.53 30.07
C ALA A 111 -8.45 9.35 31.32
N TRP A 112 -9.02 10.51 31.07
CA TRP A 112 -9.43 11.47 32.12
C TRP A 112 -10.92 11.81 32.00
N ASN A 113 -11.64 11.69 33.10
CA ASN A 113 -13.03 12.09 33.25
C ASN A 113 -13.10 13.35 34.14
N PRO A 114 -13.01 14.58 33.55
CA PRO A 114 -12.94 15.82 34.34
C PRO A 114 -14.08 16.02 35.31
N SER A 115 -15.31 15.68 34.90
CA SER A 115 -16.51 15.84 35.71
C SER A 115 -16.70 14.76 36.79
N GLY A 116 -16.01 13.62 36.65
CA GLY A 116 -16.14 12.47 37.54
C GLY A 116 -17.44 11.65 37.38
N ASP A 117 -18.36 12.11 36.52
CA ASP A 117 -19.67 11.49 36.32
C ASP A 117 -19.75 10.55 35.08
N GLY A 118 -18.64 10.38 34.37
CA GLY A 118 -18.54 9.53 33.17
C GLY A 118 -19.14 10.13 31.90
N ARG A 119 -19.64 11.36 31.95
CA ARG A 119 -20.26 12.05 30.79
C ARG A 119 -19.29 12.84 29.94
N ASP A 120 -18.09 13.12 30.47
CA ASP A 120 -17.07 13.92 29.84
C ASP A 120 -15.74 13.17 29.93
N VAL A 121 -15.21 12.68 28.81
CA VAL A 121 -14.00 11.86 28.80
C VAL A 121 -13.02 12.39 27.77
N LEU A 122 -11.82 12.73 28.25
CA LEU A 122 -10.66 13.03 27.42
C LEU A 122 -9.75 11.81 27.37
N ARG A 123 -9.32 11.41 26.16
CA ARG A 123 -8.32 10.35 25.96
C ARG A 123 -7.20 10.89 25.10
N ALA A 124 -5.96 10.59 25.49
CA ALA A 124 -4.78 10.84 24.70
C ALA A 124 -3.92 9.61 24.69
N ASP A 125 -3.33 9.34 23.54
CA ASP A 125 -2.32 8.27 23.40
C ASP A 125 -1.21 8.71 22.47
N ALA A 126 -0.01 8.18 22.71
CA ALA A 126 1.13 8.32 21.82
C ALA A 126 2.04 7.09 21.95
N GLY A 127 2.69 6.71 20.84
CA GLY A 127 3.61 5.59 20.85
C GLY A 127 4.46 5.50 19.59
N ILE A 128 5.51 4.69 19.70
CA ILE A 128 6.37 4.30 18.58
C ILE A 128 6.12 2.83 18.31
N PHE A 129 6.03 2.49 17.02
CA PHE A 129 5.77 1.15 16.52
C PHE A 129 6.70 0.85 15.35
N TYR A 130 7.10 -0.41 15.22
CA TYR A 130 7.89 -0.86 14.08
C TYR A 130 7.12 -1.86 13.25
N GLY A 131 7.36 -1.81 11.92
CA GLY A 131 6.86 -2.79 10.96
C GLY A 131 7.90 -3.86 10.72
N ARG A 132 7.45 -5.05 10.31
CA ARG A 132 8.30 -6.16 9.88
C ARG A 132 8.59 -6.07 8.40
N VAL A 133 9.73 -6.62 8.00
CA VAL A 133 10.05 -6.77 6.57
C VAL A 133 9.24 -7.93 6.00
N PRO A 134 8.45 -7.71 4.93
CA PRO A 134 7.66 -8.77 4.32
C PRO A 134 8.54 -9.88 3.73
N GLY A 135 8.16 -11.15 3.90
CA GLY A 135 8.89 -12.30 3.39
C GLY A 135 9.12 -12.27 1.88
N LEU A 136 8.22 -11.67 1.09
CA LEU A 136 8.41 -11.49 -0.34
C LEU A 136 9.62 -10.60 -0.67
N THR A 137 9.83 -9.52 0.09
CA THR A 137 10.98 -8.63 -0.06
C THR A 137 12.29 -9.35 0.27
N LEU A 138 12.29 -10.16 1.33
CA LEU A 138 13.44 -11.00 1.69
C LEU A 138 13.73 -12.06 0.62
N ALA A 139 12.69 -12.73 0.12
CA ALA A 139 12.82 -13.76 -0.91
C ALA A 139 13.52 -13.22 -2.16
N SER A 140 13.12 -12.04 -2.63
CA SER A 140 13.71 -11.39 -3.81
C SER A 140 15.21 -11.15 -3.64
N SER A 141 15.63 -10.63 -2.48
CA SER A 141 17.05 -10.35 -2.23
C SER A 141 17.89 -11.62 -1.98
N ARG A 142 17.27 -12.72 -1.60
CA ARG A 142 17.98 -13.99 -1.36
C ARG A 142 18.11 -14.86 -2.60
N SER A 143 17.12 -14.86 -3.48
CA SER A 143 17.10 -15.71 -4.68
C SER A 143 17.36 -14.95 -5.97
N THR A 144 16.81 -13.74 -6.13
CA THR A 144 16.96 -12.92 -7.34
C THR A 144 18.07 -11.87 -7.15
N ASN A 145 19.20 -12.30 -6.63
CA ASN A 145 20.38 -11.48 -6.43
C ASN A 145 21.47 -11.74 -7.50
N GLY A 146 21.12 -12.42 -8.59
CA GLY A 146 22.03 -12.77 -9.67
C GLY A 146 22.95 -13.97 -9.39
N SER A 147 22.93 -14.53 -8.16
CA SER A 147 23.79 -15.66 -7.78
C SER A 147 23.07 -17.01 -7.83
N LEU A 148 21.77 -17.04 -7.51
CA LEU A 148 20.94 -18.25 -7.59
C LEU A 148 19.92 -18.15 -8.72
N GLY A 149 19.27 -16.99 -8.84
CA GLY A 149 18.25 -16.74 -9.82
C GLY A 149 18.33 -15.33 -10.38
N GLN A 150 17.71 -15.13 -11.51
CA GLN A 150 17.58 -13.84 -12.17
C GLN A 150 16.22 -13.70 -12.83
N SER A 151 15.77 -12.44 -12.93
CA SER A 151 14.59 -12.08 -13.71
C SER A 151 15.00 -11.65 -15.10
N ILE A 152 14.33 -12.16 -16.12
CA ILE A 152 14.52 -11.79 -17.51
C ILE A 152 13.35 -10.96 -17.94
N PHE A 153 13.62 -9.72 -18.32
CA PHE A 153 12.62 -8.82 -18.87
C PHE A 153 12.86 -8.64 -20.37
N ARG A 154 11.78 -8.65 -21.17
CA ARG A 154 11.78 -8.31 -22.58
C ARG A 154 10.56 -7.45 -22.87
N ASP A 155 10.76 -6.33 -23.51
CA ASP A 155 9.70 -5.48 -24.03
C ASP A 155 9.86 -5.29 -25.54
N SER A 156 9.01 -4.47 -26.14
CA SER A 156 9.06 -4.20 -27.57
C SER A 156 10.36 -3.49 -28.01
N ALA A 157 11.00 -2.73 -27.12
CA ALA A 157 12.27 -2.04 -27.43
C ALA A 157 13.46 -3.01 -27.48
N LEU A 158 13.42 -4.09 -26.71
CA LEU A 158 14.48 -5.10 -26.66
C LEU A 158 14.35 -6.17 -27.76
N THR A 159 13.16 -6.36 -28.33
CA THR A 159 12.93 -7.36 -29.40
C THR A 159 13.86 -7.21 -30.62
N PRO A 160 14.17 -6.00 -31.13
CA PRO A 160 15.12 -5.85 -32.25
C PRO A 160 16.55 -6.26 -31.92
N ILE A 161 16.93 -6.19 -30.64
CA ILE A 161 18.29 -6.47 -30.17
C ILE A 161 18.46 -7.95 -29.81
N LEU A 162 17.44 -8.55 -29.20
CA LEU A 162 17.50 -9.85 -28.53
C LEU A 162 16.71 -10.95 -29.25
N GLY A 163 16.06 -10.58 -30.34
CA GLY A 163 15.17 -11.47 -31.05
C GLY A 163 13.77 -11.58 -30.41
N PRO A 164 12.85 -12.26 -31.08
CA PRO A 164 11.47 -12.43 -30.63
C PRO A 164 11.40 -13.23 -29.34
N VAL A 165 10.46 -12.87 -28.48
CA VAL A 165 10.15 -13.70 -27.29
C VAL A 165 9.42 -14.96 -27.71
N PRO A 166 9.62 -16.09 -26.99
CA PRO A 166 8.90 -17.33 -27.27
C PRO A 166 7.38 -17.14 -27.14
N ALA A 167 6.61 -17.81 -28.00
CA ALA A 167 5.17 -17.88 -27.85
C ALA A 167 4.82 -18.78 -26.64
N TYR A 168 3.88 -18.32 -25.81
CA TYR A 168 3.39 -19.12 -24.68
C TYR A 168 2.86 -20.49 -25.15
N PRO A 169 3.18 -21.62 -24.47
CA PRO A 169 3.81 -21.72 -23.14
C PRO A 169 5.34 -21.85 -23.17
N ASN A 170 6.00 -21.66 -24.31
CA ASN A 170 7.44 -21.80 -24.39
C ASN A 170 8.17 -20.70 -23.64
N ILE A 171 9.37 -21.01 -23.17
CA ILE A 171 10.24 -20.08 -22.44
C ILE A 171 11.59 -19.97 -23.13
N ILE A 172 12.37 -18.94 -22.82
CA ILE A 172 13.75 -18.82 -23.27
C ILE A 172 14.54 -19.99 -22.68
N PRO A 173 15.23 -20.78 -23.52
CA PRO A 173 16.01 -21.93 -23.05
C PRO A 173 17.07 -21.56 -22.04
N GLN A 174 17.32 -22.42 -21.05
CA GLN A 174 18.32 -22.20 -19.99
C GLN A 174 19.72 -21.88 -20.56
N SER A 175 20.09 -22.50 -21.70
CA SER A 175 21.37 -22.23 -22.38
C SER A 175 21.52 -20.82 -22.94
N GLN A 176 20.42 -20.05 -23.04
CA GLN A 176 20.40 -18.66 -23.53
C GLN A 176 20.23 -17.66 -22.37
N ILE A 177 20.12 -18.14 -21.14
CA ILE A 177 19.99 -17.33 -19.96
C ILE A 177 21.37 -16.87 -19.49
N GLY A 178 21.48 -15.59 -19.16
CA GLY A 178 22.71 -15.01 -18.61
C GLY A 178 23.74 -14.56 -19.64
N SER A 179 23.47 -14.69 -20.94
CA SER A 179 24.37 -14.18 -21.98
C SER A 179 23.58 -13.37 -23.01
N PRO A 180 24.01 -12.22 -23.45
CA PRO A 180 25.18 -11.39 -23.06
C PRO A 180 24.81 -10.26 -22.10
N PHE A 181 23.76 -10.39 -21.30
CA PHE A 181 23.18 -9.28 -20.52
C PHE A 181 23.61 -9.33 -19.06
N ASP A 182 23.83 -8.12 -18.51
CA ASP A 182 23.97 -7.91 -17.07
C ASP A 182 22.66 -8.31 -16.38
N PRO A 183 22.67 -9.19 -15.35
CA PRO A 183 21.46 -9.58 -14.65
C PRO A 183 20.93 -8.47 -13.76
N ASP A 184 19.61 -8.40 -13.62
CA ASP A 184 18.95 -7.58 -12.61
C ASP A 184 19.19 -8.19 -11.23
N VAL A 185 19.49 -7.34 -10.26
CA VAL A 185 19.88 -7.73 -8.90
C VAL A 185 19.03 -7.02 -7.88
N TYR A 186 18.55 -7.76 -6.90
CA TYR A 186 17.80 -7.25 -5.76
C TYR A 186 18.64 -7.38 -4.49
N VAL A 187 18.93 -6.26 -3.84
CA VAL A 187 19.79 -6.21 -2.64
C VAL A 187 19.20 -5.29 -1.58
N PHE A 188 19.53 -5.54 -0.33
CA PHE A 188 19.28 -4.57 0.74
C PHE A 188 20.40 -3.54 0.82
N ASP A 189 20.02 -2.29 1.07
CA ASP A 189 20.96 -1.27 1.53
C ASP A 189 21.60 -1.73 2.85
N LYS A 190 22.90 -1.57 2.96
CA LYS A 190 23.67 -1.98 4.15
C LYS A 190 23.27 -1.24 5.43
N HIS A 191 22.55 -0.11 5.30
CA HIS A 191 22.03 0.69 6.40
C HIS A 191 20.50 0.57 6.57
N PHE A 192 19.89 -0.43 5.94
CA PHE A 192 18.46 -0.67 6.06
C PHE A 192 18.01 -0.76 7.53
N LYS A 193 16.88 -0.14 7.82
CA LYS A 193 16.19 -0.17 9.12
C LYS A 193 14.73 -0.49 8.92
N ASN A 194 14.12 -1.16 9.87
CA ASN A 194 12.71 -1.47 9.83
C ASN A 194 11.84 -0.21 9.77
N PRO A 195 10.71 -0.26 9.06
CA PRO A 195 9.74 0.83 9.05
C PRO A 195 9.30 1.20 10.47
N ARG A 196 9.29 2.50 10.77
CA ARG A 196 8.94 3.03 12.09
C ARG A 196 7.78 4.00 11.97
N THR A 197 6.76 3.82 12.80
CA THR A 197 5.62 4.74 12.91
C THR A 197 5.59 5.37 14.29
N THR A 198 5.57 6.70 14.34
CA THR A 198 5.22 7.47 15.52
C THR A 198 3.77 7.89 15.38
N SER A 199 2.90 7.45 16.27
CA SER A 199 1.47 7.76 16.22
C SER A 199 0.97 8.28 17.55
N GLY A 200 -0.15 9.01 17.49
CA GLY A 200 -0.88 9.48 18.65
C GLY A 200 -2.28 9.91 18.28
N ALA A 201 -3.14 9.91 19.27
CA ALA A 201 -4.49 10.42 19.14
C ALA A 201 -4.88 11.25 20.37
N LEU A 202 -5.76 12.23 20.14
CA LEU A 202 -6.42 12.99 21.18
C LEU A 202 -7.92 12.95 20.89
N SER A 203 -8.72 12.52 21.85
CA SER A 203 -10.17 12.49 21.70
C SER A 203 -10.87 13.10 22.91
N TRP A 204 -11.94 13.77 22.64
CA TRP A 204 -12.90 14.28 23.62
C TRP A 204 -14.28 13.76 23.28
N GLU A 205 -14.89 13.09 24.23
CA GLU A 205 -16.24 12.56 24.13
C GLU A 205 -17.09 13.14 25.26
N LYS A 206 -18.24 13.70 24.93
CA LYS A 206 -19.14 14.32 25.90
C LYS A 206 -20.58 13.94 25.64
N GLU A 207 -21.26 13.52 26.69
CA GLU A 207 -22.72 13.45 26.71
C GLU A 207 -23.28 14.86 26.88
N VAL A 208 -23.76 15.43 25.77
CA VAL A 208 -24.26 16.81 25.74
C VAL A 208 -25.68 16.90 26.22
N VAL A 209 -26.52 15.93 25.87
CA VAL A 209 -27.87 15.73 26.31
C VAL A 209 -28.01 14.25 26.65
N LYS A 210 -28.91 13.90 27.56
CA LYS A 210 -29.17 12.50 27.94
C LYS A 210 -29.26 11.62 26.70
N ASP A 211 -28.50 10.52 26.67
CA ASP A 211 -28.40 9.53 25.60
C ASP A 211 -27.70 10.02 24.32
N TYR A 212 -27.24 11.26 24.21
CA TYR A 212 -26.51 11.79 23.06
C TYR A 212 -25.07 12.14 23.45
N ALA A 213 -24.12 11.41 22.88
CA ALA A 213 -22.70 11.67 23.02
C ALA A 213 -22.12 12.29 21.74
N PHE A 214 -21.29 13.31 21.91
CA PHE A 214 -20.54 13.95 20.85
C PHE A 214 -19.07 13.60 20.98
N LEU A 215 -18.40 13.29 19.87
CA LEU A 215 -16.98 12.95 19.78
C LEU A 215 -16.25 13.92 18.87
N VAL A 216 -15.11 14.41 19.34
CA VAL A 216 -14.06 15.02 18.50
C VAL A 216 -12.79 14.20 18.71
N LYS A 217 -12.18 13.71 17.63
CA LYS A 217 -10.94 12.94 17.68
C LYS A 217 -9.94 13.44 16.64
N TYR A 218 -8.72 13.73 17.05
CA TYR A 218 -7.59 13.99 16.18
C TYR A 218 -6.67 12.77 16.17
N ASN A 219 -6.25 12.32 14.99
CA ASN A 219 -5.28 11.24 14.80
C ASN A 219 -4.07 11.77 14.05
N TYR A 220 -2.90 11.33 14.48
CA TYR A 220 -1.60 11.61 13.88
C TYR A 220 -0.82 10.32 13.72
N ALA A 221 -0.22 10.09 12.54
CA ALA A 221 0.73 9.01 12.33
C ALA A 221 1.81 9.45 11.34
N LYS A 222 3.08 9.35 11.75
CA LYS A 222 4.24 9.66 10.93
C LYS A 222 5.08 8.40 10.75
N GLY A 223 5.16 7.93 9.51
CA GLY A 223 6.05 6.86 9.09
C GLY A 223 7.42 7.40 8.72
N THR A 224 8.46 6.74 9.17
CA THR A 224 9.87 6.96 8.80
C THR A 224 10.52 5.62 8.52
N ASN A 225 11.63 5.60 7.81
CA ASN A 225 12.29 4.36 7.39
C ASN A 225 11.36 3.42 6.60
N ILE A 226 10.37 3.98 5.90
CA ILE A 226 9.47 3.16 5.08
C ILE A 226 10.27 2.56 3.93
N THR A 227 10.03 1.31 3.65
CA THR A 227 10.68 0.56 2.57
C THR A 227 10.38 1.19 1.22
N ARG A 228 11.42 1.36 0.42
CA ARG A 228 11.36 1.82 -0.97
C ARG A 228 12.30 0.98 -1.82
N PHE A 229 11.90 0.72 -3.06
CA PHE A 229 12.71 0.03 -4.06
C PHE A 229 13.27 1.05 -5.05
N VAL A 230 14.60 1.12 -5.14
CA VAL A 230 15.30 2.12 -5.97
C VAL A 230 16.32 1.44 -6.87
N ASN A 231 16.27 1.69 -8.18
CA ASN A 231 17.32 1.24 -9.08
C ASN A 231 18.54 2.15 -8.96
N ARG A 232 19.57 1.70 -8.25
CA ARG A 232 20.84 2.45 -8.08
C ARG A 232 21.77 2.32 -9.28
N ASN A 233 21.42 1.51 -10.28
CA ASN A 233 22.13 1.41 -11.54
C ASN A 233 21.36 2.08 -12.70
N ASP A 234 20.53 3.08 -12.40
CA ASP A 234 19.73 3.80 -13.37
C ASP A 234 20.59 4.59 -14.36
N PRO A 235 20.22 4.65 -15.66
CA PRO A 235 20.90 5.47 -16.66
C PRO A 235 21.05 6.96 -16.28
N LEU A 236 20.11 7.55 -15.54
CA LEU A 236 20.22 8.92 -15.02
C LEU A 236 21.34 9.09 -13.99
N LEU A 237 21.80 8.01 -13.37
CA LEU A 237 23.00 7.97 -12.52
C LEU A 237 24.26 7.59 -13.32
N GLY A 238 24.11 7.38 -14.64
CA GLY A 238 25.17 6.95 -15.55
C GLY A 238 25.44 5.45 -15.50
N SER A 239 24.50 4.63 -15.00
CA SER A 239 24.66 3.17 -14.87
C SER A 239 26.00 2.77 -14.24
N PRO A 240 26.25 3.10 -12.95
CA PRO A 240 27.58 2.99 -12.34
C PRO A 240 28.17 1.58 -12.35
N TRP A 241 27.31 0.56 -12.37
CA TRP A 241 27.69 -0.85 -12.21
C TRP A 241 27.48 -1.69 -13.47
N SER A 242 27.02 -1.08 -14.57
CA SER A 242 26.91 -1.77 -15.86
C SER A 242 28.29 -1.86 -16.52
N THR A 243 28.57 -3.01 -17.09
CA THR A 243 29.79 -3.21 -17.90
C THR A 243 29.50 -3.15 -19.41
N GLY A 244 28.22 -2.92 -19.76
CA GLY A 244 27.74 -2.97 -21.14
C GLY A 244 27.57 -4.41 -21.66
N LEU A 245 27.32 -4.51 -22.96
CA LEU A 245 27.40 -5.81 -23.64
C LEU A 245 28.88 -6.19 -23.75
N GLY A 246 29.44 -6.72 -22.66
CA GLY A 246 30.89 -6.93 -22.55
C GLY A 246 31.39 -8.02 -23.47
N ALA A 247 32.29 -7.66 -24.36
CA ALA A 247 33.07 -8.60 -25.15
C ALA A 247 34.06 -9.42 -24.29
N ASP A 248 34.25 -9.06 -23.04
CA ASP A 248 35.24 -9.64 -22.11
C ASP A 248 34.66 -10.61 -21.07
N GLY A 249 33.33 -10.90 -21.13
CA GLY A 249 32.67 -11.78 -20.17
C GLY A 249 32.62 -11.25 -18.72
N SER A 250 32.97 -9.99 -18.48
CA SER A 250 32.81 -9.35 -17.18
C SER A 250 31.36 -8.91 -17.01
N ASN A 251 30.62 -9.64 -16.20
CA ASN A 251 29.22 -9.35 -15.95
C ASN A 251 29.10 -8.14 -15.01
N GLY A 252 28.49 -7.06 -15.49
CA GLY A 252 28.00 -5.95 -14.68
C GLY A 252 26.64 -6.28 -14.07
N VAL A 253 25.96 -5.24 -13.58
CA VAL A 253 24.59 -5.29 -13.07
C VAL A 253 23.69 -4.60 -14.08
N GLY A 254 22.56 -5.20 -14.40
CA GLY A 254 21.47 -4.59 -15.15
C GLY A 254 20.76 -3.55 -14.26
N GLN A 255 19.59 -3.85 -13.73
CA GLN A 255 19.00 -3.06 -12.65
C GLN A 255 19.62 -3.48 -11.31
N LEU A 256 20.02 -2.52 -10.49
CA LEU A 256 20.38 -2.74 -9.11
C LEU A 256 19.24 -2.24 -8.21
N VAL A 257 18.25 -3.08 -8.03
CA VAL A 257 17.09 -2.75 -7.19
C VAL A 257 17.50 -2.87 -5.72
N THR A 258 17.64 -1.73 -5.09
CA THR A 258 18.06 -1.62 -3.70
C THR A 258 16.83 -1.41 -2.81
N VAL A 259 16.69 -2.24 -1.80
CA VAL A 259 15.68 -2.12 -0.74
C VAL A 259 16.19 -1.12 0.28
N GLU A 260 15.58 0.05 0.35
CA GLU A 260 16.03 1.17 1.18
C GLU A 260 14.99 1.59 2.21
N SER A 261 15.46 2.09 3.35
CA SER A 261 14.64 2.72 4.40
C SER A 261 14.53 4.23 4.17
N SER A 262 14.21 4.66 2.93
CA SER A 262 14.31 6.07 2.52
C SER A 262 12.97 6.78 2.34
N ALA A 263 11.83 6.07 2.41
CA ALA A 263 10.52 6.67 2.28
C ALA A 263 9.95 7.11 3.63
N ARG A 264 8.94 7.97 3.57
CA ARG A 264 8.23 8.53 4.72
C ARG A 264 6.74 8.70 4.41
N SER A 265 5.92 8.75 5.46
CA SER A 265 4.50 9.05 5.37
C SER A 265 4.03 9.96 6.50
N LEU A 266 2.89 10.62 6.29
CA LEU A 266 2.24 11.45 7.29
C LEU A 266 0.73 11.40 7.10
N TYR A 267 0.05 10.83 8.07
CA TYR A 267 -1.40 10.86 8.20
C TYR A 267 -1.83 11.83 9.30
N GLN A 268 -2.82 12.66 9.01
CA GLN A 268 -3.49 13.53 9.96
C GLN A 268 -4.99 13.52 9.68
N GLY A 269 -5.80 13.34 10.71
CA GLY A 269 -7.25 13.28 10.54
C GLY A 269 -8.00 13.78 11.75
N VAL A 270 -9.11 14.48 11.50
CA VAL A 270 -10.09 14.88 12.51
C VAL A 270 -11.38 14.08 12.25
N THR A 271 -11.88 13.44 13.30
CA THR A 271 -13.17 12.74 13.27
C THR A 271 -14.14 13.46 14.19
N LEU A 272 -15.32 13.79 13.66
CA LEU A 272 -16.47 14.25 14.40
C LEU A 272 -17.49 13.13 14.47
N GLY A 273 -18.05 12.89 15.66
CA GLY A 273 -19.00 11.81 15.89
C GLY A 273 -20.20 12.23 16.71
N ILE A 274 -21.35 11.68 16.39
CA ILE A 274 -22.55 11.74 17.21
C ILE A 274 -23.06 10.34 17.40
N THR A 275 -23.28 9.96 18.65
CA THR A 275 -23.87 8.68 19.03
C THR A 275 -25.13 8.92 19.85
N LYS A 276 -26.25 8.38 19.42
CA LYS A 276 -27.47 8.27 20.23
C LYS A 276 -27.53 6.84 20.79
N ARG A 277 -27.51 6.74 22.13
CA ARG A 277 -27.71 5.47 22.83
C ARG A 277 -29.16 4.99 22.71
N PRO A 278 -29.40 3.67 22.85
CA PRO A 278 -30.75 3.12 22.74
C PRO A 278 -31.73 3.81 23.73
N SER A 279 -32.61 4.63 23.21
CA SER A 279 -33.71 5.22 23.96
C SER A 279 -34.81 5.69 23.02
N ASN A 280 -36.06 5.69 23.45
CA ASN A 280 -37.23 6.04 22.65
C ASN A 280 -37.26 5.32 21.30
N ASN A 281 -36.96 4.02 21.29
CA ASN A 281 -36.93 3.16 20.10
C ASN A 281 -35.96 3.57 19.00
N LEU A 282 -35.01 4.46 19.28
CA LEU A 282 -34.06 4.96 18.30
C LEU A 282 -32.62 4.87 18.82
N GLN A 283 -31.73 4.35 18.00
CA GLN A 283 -30.30 4.30 18.22
C GLN A 283 -29.58 4.62 16.91
N PHE A 284 -28.52 5.44 16.93
CA PHE A 284 -27.71 5.70 15.76
C PHE A 284 -26.30 6.13 16.10
N GLN A 285 -25.39 6.00 15.10
CA GLN A 285 -24.07 6.59 15.09
C GLN A 285 -23.81 7.26 13.75
N ILE A 286 -23.17 8.44 13.77
CA ILE A 286 -22.71 9.14 12.59
C ILE A 286 -21.30 9.61 12.87
N TYR A 287 -20.34 9.16 12.05
CA TYR A 287 -18.96 9.62 12.10
C TYR A 287 -18.57 10.25 10.76
N TYR A 288 -18.03 11.43 10.82
CA TYR A 288 -17.41 12.13 9.72
C TYR A 288 -15.93 12.30 10.00
N THR A 289 -15.08 11.88 9.06
CA THR A 289 -13.62 12.06 9.13
C THR A 289 -13.15 12.92 7.98
N TYR A 290 -12.42 13.97 8.29
CA TYR A 290 -11.59 14.71 7.35
C TYR A 290 -10.14 14.37 7.61
N SER A 291 -9.43 13.89 6.56
CA SER A 291 -8.03 13.48 6.72
C SER A 291 -7.18 13.83 5.50
N LYS A 292 -5.86 13.87 5.73
CA LYS A 292 -4.84 13.96 4.70
C LYS A 292 -3.84 12.85 4.96
N ASP A 293 -3.60 12.03 3.93
CA ASP A 293 -2.57 10.99 3.92
C ASP A 293 -1.54 11.34 2.85
N ARG A 294 -0.26 11.44 3.23
CA ARG A 294 0.85 11.76 2.35
C ARG A 294 1.94 10.71 2.50
N SER A 295 2.62 10.40 1.41
CA SER A 295 3.67 9.41 1.38
C SER A 295 4.62 9.65 0.21
N ASP A 296 5.87 9.22 0.33
CA ASP A 296 6.82 9.18 -0.79
C ASP A 296 6.60 7.93 -1.65
N ASP A 297 6.12 6.85 -1.05
CA ASP A 297 5.89 5.57 -1.71
C ASP A 297 4.78 4.81 -0.97
N ASP A 298 3.87 4.18 -1.71
CA ASP A 298 2.80 3.35 -1.18
C ASP A 298 3.03 1.86 -1.47
N ASN A 299 4.21 1.51 -1.97
CA ASN A 299 4.60 0.16 -2.35
C ASN A 299 5.69 -0.39 -1.43
N GLU A 300 5.30 -1.04 -0.35
CA GLU A 300 6.23 -1.64 0.61
C GLU A 300 6.55 -3.12 0.31
N ARG A 301 5.89 -3.73 -0.69
CA ARG A 301 5.90 -5.18 -0.88
C ARG A 301 6.41 -5.65 -2.23
N ASP A 302 6.24 -4.85 -3.27
CA ASP A 302 6.53 -5.26 -4.64
C ASP A 302 7.88 -4.69 -5.10
N PRO A 303 8.96 -5.50 -5.03
CA PRO A 303 10.29 -5.09 -5.44
C PRO A 303 10.43 -4.98 -6.98
N PHE A 304 9.45 -5.48 -7.73
CA PHE A 304 9.48 -5.51 -9.19
C PHE A 304 8.94 -4.24 -9.84
N THR A 305 8.33 -3.35 -9.04
CA THR A 305 7.74 -2.11 -9.52
C THR A 305 8.40 -0.90 -8.88
N LEU A 306 9.13 -0.13 -9.68
CA LEU A 306 9.72 1.14 -9.26
C LEU A 306 8.68 2.26 -9.37
N ARG A 307 8.44 2.99 -8.28
CA ARG A 307 7.33 3.96 -8.18
C ARG A 307 7.80 5.41 -8.06
N TYR A 308 8.86 5.76 -8.76
CA TYR A 308 9.36 7.14 -8.83
C TYR A 308 9.54 7.59 -10.28
N ALA A 309 9.43 8.88 -10.52
CA ALA A 309 9.64 9.48 -11.84
C ALA A 309 11.13 9.56 -12.20
N LYS A 310 11.96 10.03 -11.26
CA LYS A 310 13.41 10.15 -11.44
C LYS A 310 14.16 9.68 -10.20
N VAL A 311 15.14 8.81 -10.37
CA VAL A 311 16.01 8.36 -9.28
C VAL A 311 16.84 9.51 -8.69
N THR A 312 17.11 10.54 -9.47
CA THR A 312 17.87 11.74 -9.06
C THR A 312 17.04 12.74 -8.26
N ASP A 313 15.71 12.58 -8.22
CA ASP A 313 14.80 13.46 -7.48
C ASP A 313 13.69 12.66 -6.77
N LEU A 314 14.08 11.84 -5.81
CA LEU A 314 13.15 11.09 -4.99
C LEU A 314 12.30 11.97 -4.06
N ALA A 315 12.71 13.22 -3.81
CA ALA A 315 11.95 14.17 -3.01
C ALA A 315 10.64 14.62 -3.69
N ALA A 316 10.62 14.64 -5.03
CA ALA A 316 9.41 14.92 -5.81
C ALA A 316 8.29 13.87 -5.66
N GLU A 317 8.61 12.71 -5.09
CA GLU A 317 7.62 11.66 -4.82
C GLU A 317 6.73 11.96 -3.61
N TYR A 318 7.13 12.86 -2.71
CA TYR A 318 6.33 13.18 -1.54
C TYR A 318 5.05 13.93 -1.93
N GLY A 319 3.95 13.20 -2.00
CA GLY A 319 2.64 13.69 -2.41
C GLY A 319 1.53 13.08 -1.59
N TYR A 320 0.29 13.14 -2.09
CA TYR A 320 -0.82 12.39 -1.50
C TYR A 320 -0.61 10.89 -1.73
N SER A 321 -0.87 10.09 -0.67
CA SER A 321 -0.88 8.63 -0.75
C SER A 321 -2.00 8.15 -1.69
N ASP A 322 -1.81 7.05 -2.39
CA ASP A 322 -2.85 6.42 -3.22
C ASP A 322 -4.13 6.10 -2.41
N ARG A 323 -4.00 6.04 -1.08
CA ARG A 323 -5.09 5.77 -0.13
C ARG A 323 -5.79 7.02 0.38
N ASP A 324 -5.34 8.24 0.01
CA ASP A 324 -5.89 9.49 0.51
C ASP A 324 -7.35 9.68 0.07
N GLN A 325 -8.26 9.50 1.00
CA GLN A 325 -9.69 9.76 0.85
C GLN A 325 -10.11 10.80 1.89
N ARG A 326 -10.11 12.06 1.50
CA ARG A 326 -10.21 13.22 2.40
C ARG A 326 -11.44 13.26 3.26
N HIS A 327 -12.57 12.83 2.71
CA HIS A 327 -13.86 12.87 3.37
C HIS A 327 -14.40 11.46 3.48
N ARG A 328 -14.70 11.01 4.69
CA ARG A 328 -15.34 9.73 4.97
C ARG A 328 -16.52 9.95 5.89
N ILE A 329 -17.66 9.34 5.58
CA ILE A 329 -18.82 9.26 6.45
C ILE A 329 -19.13 7.78 6.64
N ASN A 330 -19.30 7.39 7.91
CA ASN A 330 -19.84 6.09 8.28
C ASN A 330 -20.97 6.34 9.26
N SER A 331 -22.14 5.83 8.93
CA SER A 331 -23.30 5.97 9.81
C SER A 331 -24.19 4.75 9.76
N TRP A 332 -24.87 4.51 10.86
CA TRP A 332 -25.93 3.53 10.94
C TRP A 332 -27.02 4.01 11.89
N MET A 333 -28.23 3.48 11.71
CA MET A 333 -29.39 3.77 12.51
C MET A 333 -30.24 2.51 12.67
N LEU A 334 -30.73 2.29 13.87
CA LEU A 334 -31.76 1.30 14.22
C LEU A 334 -32.94 2.05 14.79
N TRP A 335 -34.11 1.87 14.19
CA TRP A 335 -35.34 2.46 14.66
C TRP A 335 -36.46 1.42 14.73
N ASN A 336 -36.95 1.17 15.94
CA ASN A 336 -38.16 0.40 16.16
C ASN A 336 -39.33 1.34 15.99
N ALA A 337 -39.85 1.42 14.76
CA ALA A 337 -40.91 2.32 14.40
C ALA A 337 -42.27 1.85 14.95
N PRO A 338 -43.28 2.75 14.97
CA PRO A 338 -44.64 2.34 15.36
C PRO A 338 -45.14 1.12 14.56
N HIS A 339 -46.06 0.41 15.12
CA HIS A 339 -46.66 -0.82 14.56
C HIS A 339 -45.71 -2.03 14.45
N GLY A 340 -44.56 -1.99 15.17
CA GLY A 340 -43.60 -3.11 15.21
C GLY A 340 -42.76 -3.27 13.94
N VAL A 341 -42.55 -2.21 13.22
CA VAL A 341 -41.66 -2.18 12.07
C VAL A 341 -40.25 -1.80 12.54
N ASP A 342 -39.26 -2.61 12.21
CA ASP A 342 -37.84 -2.34 12.46
C ASP A 342 -37.20 -1.80 11.18
N LEU A 343 -36.65 -0.59 11.29
CA LEU A 343 -35.91 0.08 10.22
C LEU A 343 -34.44 0.13 10.60
N ASN A 344 -33.58 -0.46 9.76
CA ASN A 344 -32.14 -0.37 9.86
C ASN A 344 -31.59 0.34 8.64
N LEU A 345 -30.77 1.36 8.86
CA LEU A 345 -30.08 2.10 7.81
C LEU A 345 -28.57 2.03 8.04
N ARG A 346 -27.82 1.91 6.96
CA ARG A 346 -26.37 2.06 6.95
C ARG A 346 -25.97 2.94 5.78
N TYR A 347 -25.27 4.03 6.05
CA TYR A 347 -24.72 4.90 5.02
C TYR A 347 -23.20 4.96 5.12
N SER A 348 -22.53 4.79 3.98
CA SER A 348 -21.09 4.91 3.84
C SER A 348 -20.77 5.83 2.67
N TYR A 349 -19.87 6.77 2.91
CA TYR A 349 -19.32 7.65 1.88
C TYR A 349 -17.80 7.73 2.00
N ARG A 350 -17.12 7.74 0.86
CA ARG A 350 -15.67 7.99 0.75
C ARG A 350 -15.43 8.86 -0.47
N SER A 351 -14.67 9.95 -0.30
CA SER A 351 -14.26 10.78 -1.43
C SER A 351 -13.31 10.00 -2.35
N ALA A 352 -13.21 10.47 -3.59
CA ALA A 352 -12.36 9.86 -4.60
C ALA A 352 -10.89 9.78 -4.18
N GLN A 353 -10.23 8.69 -4.60
CA GLN A 353 -8.79 8.51 -4.44
C GLN A 353 -8.02 9.49 -5.34
N PRO A 354 -6.77 9.80 -5.00
CA PRO A 354 -5.94 10.65 -5.83
C PRO A 354 -5.45 9.90 -7.08
N GLN A 355 -4.96 10.68 -8.03
CA GLN A 355 -4.26 10.18 -9.22
C GLN A 355 -3.17 11.15 -9.63
N SER A 356 -2.08 10.61 -10.17
CA SER A 356 -1.01 11.41 -10.74
C SER A 356 -1.40 12.00 -12.08
N LEU A 357 -0.87 13.17 -12.37
CA LEU A 357 -1.14 13.90 -13.60
C LEU A 357 0.16 14.11 -14.38
N SER A 358 0.07 14.12 -15.69
CA SER A 358 1.14 14.48 -16.61
C SER A 358 0.78 15.71 -17.41
N CYS A 359 1.76 16.50 -17.83
CA CYS A 359 1.59 17.64 -18.72
C CYS A 359 1.88 17.22 -20.16
N VAL A 360 0.81 17.08 -20.97
CA VAL A 360 0.90 16.80 -22.40
C VAL A 360 0.18 17.88 -23.21
N VAL A 361 0.69 18.18 -24.38
CA VAL A 361 0.25 19.35 -25.17
C VAL A 361 -1.21 19.25 -25.66
N SER A 362 -1.83 18.07 -25.64
CA SER A 362 -3.09 17.84 -26.36
C SER A 362 -4.35 17.58 -25.53
N VAL A 363 -4.28 17.58 -24.18
CA VAL A 363 -5.38 17.05 -23.36
C VAL A 363 -6.05 18.09 -22.47
N ALA A 364 -5.35 18.75 -21.57
CA ALA A 364 -5.90 19.78 -20.69
C ALA A 364 -4.83 20.82 -20.36
N PHE A 365 -5.25 22.09 -20.21
CA PHE A 365 -4.31 23.17 -19.93
C PHE A 365 -3.65 23.02 -18.55
N CYS A 366 -2.34 22.98 -18.51
CA CYS A 366 -1.56 22.90 -17.27
C CYS A 366 -0.42 23.96 -17.22
N GLY A 367 -0.53 25.04 -17.96
CA GLY A 367 0.42 26.13 -18.01
C GLY A 367 1.15 26.24 -19.37
N VAL A 368 2.28 26.90 -19.35
CA VAL A 368 3.16 27.06 -20.52
C VAL A 368 4.52 26.44 -20.24
N ASP A 369 5.16 25.90 -21.26
CA ASP A 369 6.53 25.44 -21.19
C ASP A 369 7.55 26.60 -21.25
N ALA A 370 8.83 26.27 -21.15
CA ALA A 370 9.91 27.26 -21.20
C ALA A 370 9.96 28.02 -22.54
N SER A 371 9.35 27.50 -23.60
CA SER A 371 9.26 28.14 -24.94
C SER A 371 7.95 28.92 -25.13
N GLY A 372 7.10 29.00 -24.09
CA GLY A 372 5.82 29.70 -24.16
C GLY A 372 4.66 28.92 -24.77
N ASN A 373 4.82 27.61 -25.06
CA ASN A 373 3.75 26.77 -25.58
C ASN A 373 2.81 26.33 -24.46
N SER A 374 1.51 26.31 -24.74
CA SER A 374 0.52 25.77 -23.81
C SER A 374 0.74 24.30 -23.54
N ARG A 375 0.71 23.94 -22.26
CA ARG A 375 0.75 22.56 -21.78
C ARG A 375 -0.65 22.11 -21.40
N PHE A 376 -0.89 20.83 -21.50
CA PHE A 376 -2.16 20.23 -21.15
C PHE A 376 -1.96 19.09 -20.15
N MET A 377 -2.90 18.93 -19.24
CA MET A 377 -2.85 17.94 -18.15
C MET A 377 -3.62 16.69 -18.54
N ALA A 378 -3.00 15.54 -18.33
CA ALA A 378 -3.61 14.22 -18.52
C ALA A 378 -3.34 13.34 -17.29
N VAL A 379 -4.00 12.18 -17.22
CA VAL A 379 -3.67 11.17 -16.21
C VAL A 379 -2.36 10.52 -16.57
N ALA A 380 -1.39 10.52 -15.64
CA ALA A 380 -0.14 9.80 -15.78
C ALA A 380 -0.39 8.29 -15.69
N GLN A 381 0.10 7.53 -16.66
CA GLN A 381 -0.02 6.07 -16.71
C GLN A 381 1.18 5.39 -16.04
N THR A 382 2.35 6.03 -16.13
CA THR A 382 3.58 5.58 -15.48
C THR A 382 4.14 6.70 -14.59
N PRO A 383 5.01 6.41 -13.63
CA PRO A 383 5.68 7.44 -12.85
C PRO A 383 6.44 8.45 -13.72
N GLN A 384 7.05 7.99 -14.80
CA GLN A 384 7.86 8.80 -15.73
C GLN A 384 7.02 9.81 -16.52
N ASP A 385 5.73 9.57 -16.71
CA ASP A 385 4.82 10.52 -17.38
C ASP A 385 4.69 11.85 -16.62
N ARG A 386 5.12 11.89 -15.36
CA ARG A 386 5.17 13.11 -14.54
C ARG A 386 6.39 13.98 -14.82
N ILE A 387 7.32 13.51 -15.65
CA ILE A 387 8.48 14.31 -16.07
C ILE A 387 8.02 15.31 -17.10
N ASN A 388 8.16 16.58 -16.79
CA ASN A 388 7.79 17.68 -17.66
C ASN A 388 8.85 17.90 -18.77
N PRO A 389 8.50 18.57 -19.88
CA PRO A 389 9.44 18.89 -20.95
C PRO A 389 10.68 19.69 -20.51
N ASP A 390 10.58 20.48 -19.44
CA ASP A 390 11.71 21.21 -18.85
C ASP A 390 12.55 20.35 -17.88
N GLY A 391 12.20 19.08 -17.75
CA GLY A 391 12.88 18.13 -16.86
C GLY A 391 12.44 18.19 -15.40
N SER A 392 11.56 19.10 -14.98
CA SER A 392 10.94 19.09 -13.65
C SER A 392 9.98 17.91 -13.50
N VAL A 393 9.63 17.58 -12.27
CA VAL A 393 8.68 16.49 -11.98
C VAL A 393 7.40 17.06 -11.39
N THR A 394 6.26 16.75 -12.00
CA THR A 394 4.95 17.04 -11.44
C THR A 394 4.74 16.22 -10.17
N GLN A 395 4.33 16.86 -9.09
CA GLN A 395 4.09 16.20 -7.81
C GLN A 395 3.10 15.03 -7.96
N ARG A 396 3.37 13.94 -7.25
CA ARG A 396 2.51 12.75 -7.26
C ARG A 396 1.11 13.06 -6.73
N ASN A 397 0.08 12.48 -7.36
CA ASN A 397 -1.28 12.43 -6.86
C ASN A 397 -1.96 13.79 -6.62
N LEU A 398 -1.70 14.78 -7.49
CA LEU A 398 -2.36 16.08 -7.43
C LEU A 398 -3.83 16.04 -7.86
N GLY A 399 -4.19 15.16 -8.80
CA GLY A 399 -5.55 14.98 -9.29
C GLY A 399 -6.40 14.08 -8.41
N ARG A 400 -7.66 13.90 -8.81
CA ARG A 400 -8.59 12.96 -8.17
C ARG A 400 -9.24 12.08 -9.25
N LYS A 401 -9.43 10.80 -8.94
CA LYS A 401 -10.20 9.87 -9.75
C LYS A 401 -11.70 10.21 -9.67
N ASP A 402 -12.50 9.52 -10.44
CA ASP A 402 -13.96 9.58 -10.42
C ASP A 402 -14.59 8.45 -9.58
N ASN A 403 -13.82 7.83 -8.69
CA ASN A 403 -14.19 6.65 -7.91
C ASN A 403 -14.65 6.96 -6.49
N GLN A 404 -15.33 8.08 -6.28
CA GLN A 404 -16.01 8.29 -5.01
C GLN A 404 -17.02 7.18 -4.74
N TYR A 405 -17.12 6.79 -3.49
CA TYR A 405 -18.03 5.73 -3.04
C TYR A 405 -19.18 6.33 -2.23
N SER A 406 -20.41 5.91 -2.50
CA SER A 406 -21.58 6.25 -1.73
C SER A 406 -22.59 5.09 -1.75
N SER A 407 -22.93 4.54 -0.60
CA SER A 407 -23.96 3.52 -0.48
C SER A 407 -24.85 3.80 0.72
N LEU A 408 -26.16 3.76 0.50
CA LEU A 408 -27.17 3.65 1.54
C LEU A 408 -27.81 2.28 1.44
N ASP A 409 -27.71 1.51 2.53
CA ASP A 409 -28.33 0.20 2.66
C ASP A 409 -29.49 0.32 3.64
N LEU A 410 -30.59 -0.37 3.32
CA LEU A 410 -31.83 -0.35 4.09
C LEU A 410 -32.26 -1.77 4.39
N ARG A 411 -32.65 -2.05 5.64
CA ARG A 411 -33.41 -3.22 6.01
C ARG A 411 -34.71 -2.79 6.68
N LEU A 412 -35.82 -3.36 6.20
CA LEU A 412 -37.14 -3.28 6.83
C LEU A 412 -37.52 -4.67 7.28
N SER A 413 -37.93 -4.82 8.55
CA SER A 413 -38.47 -6.06 9.03
C SER A 413 -39.68 -5.81 9.98
N ARG A 414 -40.52 -6.85 10.17
CA ARG A 414 -41.60 -6.81 11.14
C ARG A 414 -41.85 -8.20 11.68
N GLY A 415 -41.83 -8.34 13.01
CA GLY A 415 -42.18 -9.58 13.69
C GLY A 415 -43.69 -9.73 13.85
N PHE A 416 -44.22 -10.90 13.43
CA PHE A 416 -45.58 -11.33 13.67
C PHE A 416 -45.56 -12.52 14.61
N ARG A 417 -46.16 -12.37 15.80
CA ARG A 417 -46.20 -13.44 16.81
C ARG A 417 -47.42 -14.27 16.65
N GLU A 418 -47.24 -15.59 16.53
CA GLU A 418 -48.31 -16.58 16.49
C GLU A 418 -47.99 -17.68 17.55
N GLY A 419 -48.66 -17.64 18.67
CA GLY A 419 -48.38 -18.54 19.81
C GLY A 419 -46.97 -18.36 20.37
N SER A 420 -46.15 -19.43 20.34
CA SER A 420 -44.74 -19.41 20.75
C SER A 420 -43.77 -19.00 19.61
N MET A 421 -44.26 -18.95 18.38
CA MET A 421 -43.46 -18.66 17.21
C MET A 421 -43.60 -17.19 16.79
N THR A 422 -42.47 -16.59 16.38
CA THR A 422 -42.46 -15.29 15.72
C THR A 422 -41.94 -15.47 14.29
N VAL A 423 -42.73 -14.99 13.33
CA VAL A 423 -42.37 -14.94 11.92
C VAL A 423 -41.95 -13.50 11.56
N GLU A 424 -40.71 -13.30 11.15
CA GLU A 424 -40.17 -12.00 10.84
C GLU A 424 -39.76 -11.94 9.34
N PRO A 425 -40.66 -11.50 8.44
CA PRO A 425 -40.27 -11.13 7.08
C PRO A 425 -39.36 -9.90 7.11
N ALA A 426 -38.35 -9.89 6.24
CA ALA A 426 -37.41 -8.79 6.07
C ALA A 426 -37.14 -8.51 4.60
N LEU A 427 -37.04 -7.22 4.27
CA LEU A 427 -36.58 -6.70 2.98
C LEU A 427 -35.26 -5.98 3.19
N ASP A 428 -34.22 -6.47 2.56
CA ASP A 428 -32.91 -5.80 2.48
C ASP A 428 -32.75 -5.16 1.10
N VAL A 429 -32.33 -3.90 1.07
CA VAL A 429 -32.00 -3.16 -0.16
C VAL A 429 -30.60 -2.60 0.00
N PHE A 430 -29.65 -3.11 -0.78
CA PHE A 430 -28.29 -2.64 -0.83
C PHE A 430 -28.12 -1.61 -1.95
N ASN A 431 -27.32 -0.59 -1.69
CA ASN A 431 -27.11 0.52 -2.64
C ASN A 431 -28.43 1.12 -3.12
N LEU A 432 -29.26 1.57 -2.19
CA LEU A 432 -30.66 2.03 -2.44
C LEU A 432 -30.76 3.04 -3.59
N PHE A 433 -29.80 3.95 -3.73
CA PHE A 433 -29.77 4.98 -4.76
C PHE A 433 -29.13 4.51 -6.07
N ASN A 434 -28.69 3.25 -6.15
CA ASN A 434 -28.01 2.69 -7.32
C ASN A 434 -26.80 3.55 -7.76
N SER A 435 -26.01 4.01 -6.78
CA SER A 435 -24.79 4.76 -7.03
C SER A 435 -23.79 3.90 -7.79
N LYS A 436 -23.12 4.45 -8.81
CA LYS A 436 -22.22 3.68 -9.68
C LYS A 436 -21.00 3.11 -8.97
N ASN A 437 -20.50 3.80 -7.94
CA ASN A 437 -19.36 3.34 -7.11
C ASN A 437 -18.21 2.79 -7.96
N LEU A 438 -17.66 3.62 -8.84
CA LEU A 438 -16.73 3.19 -9.86
C LEU A 438 -15.46 2.58 -9.27
N HIS A 439 -15.06 1.43 -9.80
CA HIS A 439 -13.76 0.83 -9.55
C HIS A 439 -12.71 1.39 -10.52
N ARG A 440 -11.59 1.86 -9.98
CA ARG A 440 -10.45 2.38 -10.75
C ARG A 440 -9.19 1.72 -10.22
N PRO A 441 -8.89 0.50 -10.65
CA PRO A 441 -7.71 -0.22 -10.21
C PRO A 441 -6.44 0.52 -10.61
N GLU A 442 -5.42 0.41 -9.80
CA GLU A 442 -4.06 0.80 -10.17
C GLU A 442 -3.47 -0.26 -11.11
N VAL A 443 -2.60 0.16 -12.03
CA VAL A 443 -1.92 -0.77 -12.95
C VAL A 443 -1.11 -1.82 -12.18
N THR A 444 -0.60 -1.45 -11.01
CA THR A 444 0.24 -2.31 -10.18
C THR A 444 -0.51 -3.03 -9.06
N ASN A 445 -1.75 -2.62 -8.78
CA ASN A 445 -2.58 -3.19 -7.71
C ASN A 445 -3.95 -3.60 -8.29
N LEU A 446 -3.91 -4.51 -9.23
CA LEU A 446 -5.12 -5.06 -9.85
C LEU A 446 -5.88 -5.93 -8.86
N ILE A 447 -7.18 -5.67 -8.70
CA ILE A 447 -8.10 -6.56 -7.99
C ILE A 447 -8.84 -7.36 -9.05
N PHE A 448 -8.81 -8.68 -8.93
CA PHE A 448 -9.44 -9.58 -9.86
C PHE A 448 -10.77 -10.11 -9.32
N ASN A 449 -11.72 -10.30 -10.21
CA ASN A 449 -12.92 -11.06 -9.97
C ASN A 449 -12.61 -12.57 -9.95
N PHE A 450 -13.57 -13.38 -9.53
CA PHE A 450 -13.44 -14.85 -9.52
C PHE A 450 -13.16 -15.44 -10.90
N ASP A 451 -13.61 -14.80 -11.97
CA ASP A 451 -13.40 -15.20 -13.36
C ASP A 451 -12.04 -14.73 -13.93
N GLY A 452 -11.19 -14.11 -13.12
CA GLY A 452 -9.89 -13.59 -13.51
C GLY A 452 -9.92 -12.25 -14.24
N THR A 453 -11.09 -11.62 -14.39
CA THR A 453 -11.18 -10.26 -14.93
C THR A 453 -10.79 -9.22 -13.88
N VAL A 454 -10.24 -8.09 -14.34
CA VAL A 454 -9.88 -6.97 -13.44
C VAL A 454 -11.14 -6.24 -13.01
N GLN A 455 -11.28 -6.01 -11.69
CA GLN A 455 -12.36 -5.18 -11.15
C GLN A 455 -12.20 -3.74 -11.61
N SER A 456 -12.97 -3.35 -12.62
CA SER A 456 -12.96 -2.01 -13.19
C SER A 456 -14.37 -1.61 -13.64
N GLY A 457 -14.58 -0.31 -13.82
CA GLY A 457 -15.87 0.20 -14.30
C GLY A 457 -16.86 0.42 -13.19
N VAL A 458 -18.11 0.00 -13.40
CA VAL A 458 -19.23 0.20 -12.46
C VAL A 458 -19.15 -0.85 -11.35
N GLY A 459 -19.28 -0.39 -10.09
CA GLY A 459 -19.35 -1.28 -8.92
C GLY A 459 -20.71 -1.97 -8.79
N GLU A 460 -20.94 -2.58 -7.64
CA GLU A 460 -22.16 -3.35 -7.37
C GLU A 460 -23.43 -2.50 -7.56
N PRO A 461 -24.37 -2.94 -8.38
CA PRO A 461 -25.66 -2.25 -8.58
C PRO A 461 -26.52 -2.38 -7.32
N ARG A 462 -27.69 -1.70 -7.35
CA ARG A 462 -28.70 -1.91 -6.32
C ARG A 462 -29.16 -3.38 -6.32
N GLN A 463 -29.14 -3.99 -5.14
CA GLN A 463 -29.58 -5.37 -4.93
C GLN A 463 -30.72 -5.40 -3.92
N MET A 464 -31.62 -6.35 -4.05
CA MET A 464 -32.72 -6.57 -3.13
C MET A 464 -32.76 -8.03 -2.69
N GLN A 465 -32.99 -8.25 -1.42
CA GLN A 465 -33.15 -9.58 -0.83
C GLN A 465 -34.37 -9.63 0.05
N LEU A 466 -35.19 -10.66 -0.14
CA LEU A 466 -36.29 -10.99 0.76
C LEU A 466 -35.88 -12.18 1.65
N GLY A 467 -36.12 -12.06 2.94
CA GLY A 467 -35.83 -13.09 3.91
C GLY A 467 -37.00 -13.28 4.87
N VAL A 468 -37.09 -14.46 5.47
CA VAL A 468 -37.99 -14.74 6.56
C VAL A 468 -37.21 -15.41 7.69
N ARG A 469 -37.32 -14.85 8.89
CA ARG A 469 -36.72 -15.42 10.09
C ARG A 469 -37.83 -16.03 10.94
N LEU A 470 -37.62 -17.26 11.39
CA LEU A 470 -38.52 -17.96 12.32
C LEU A 470 -37.84 -18.05 13.68
N ILE A 471 -38.53 -17.64 14.74
CA ILE A 471 -38.03 -17.68 16.11
C ILE A 471 -39.12 -18.47 16.91
N TRP A 472 -38.72 -19.56 17.55
CA TRP A 472 -39.62 -20.43 18.33
C TRP A 472 -39.08 -20.67 19.73
#